data_62a72b6f8f671888743fe90f09727888
#
_entry.id   62a72b6f8f671888743fe90f09727888
#
_cell.length_a   1.000
_cell.length_b   1.000
_cell.length_c   1.000
_cell.angle_alpha   90.00
_cell.angle_beta   90.00
_cell.angle_gamma   90.00
#
_symmetry.space_group_name_H-M   'P 1'
#
loop_
_entity.id
_entity.type
_entity.pdbx_description
1 polymer ?
#
loop_
_entity_poly.entity_id
_entity_poly.type
_entity_poly.pdbx_seq_one_letter_code
_entity_poly.pdbx_strand_id
1 'polypeptide(L)'
;MQKLKGMDFYMKKIRIISFMCIFVFSLTTLSGCYDARGIEDLAYVTALGIDITDNDVLSITFQISIPGTSSESGSSQSSKTENTTVECSSIDTGISLVNSYISKQLNLSHCKAIVFSEKIASKGLNKYIDTLSNNVEIRPDCNVIISRCTAKDFIENATPSIETLTARYYEVAFKSSEYTGYTTSTEFATFVNDIKNSFIQGSAILGGINNGENRLDRMPYAEMDGIDGGAGDTGDAGNTGRTGVDGAYKADETPIDDVNNIETFGTAVFHDDRLVGELTGLETLYLLLINDHIESCTLSVPNPYDNNSSVDLFVRKSKNPKINVDIINGSPFITVDLFIEAHGLTLDNNIDYTSVETIQLLEKSAENHLKSEVTNFLYKTSKDLNSDIFGFGKYALHKYLTWDDWIKSNWNENYKNSFFDVHTHVTVVSGSEFDKSP
;
A
#
# COMPACT_ATOMS: atom_id res chain seq x y z
N MET A 1 -77.72 27.50 30.15
CA MET A 1 -76.62 27.51 31.12
C MET A 1 -75.93 26.11 31.28
N GLN A 2 -76.63 24.98 31.15
CA GLN A 2 -76.00 23.65 31.31
C GLN A 2 -75.03 23.20 30.17
N LYS A 3 -75.30 23.61 28.91
CA LYS A 3 -74.39 23.27 27.77
C LYS A 3 -72.99 23.91 27.83
N LEU A 4 -72.88 25.09 28.42
CA LEU A 4 -71.59 25.79 28.58
C LEU A 4 -70.63 25.11 29.62
N LYS A 5 -71.25 24.61 30.74
CA LYS A 5 -70.48 23.90 31.77
C LYS A 5 -69.88 22.56 31.29
N GLY A 6 -70.59 21.86 30.36
CA GLY A 6 -70.12 20.61 29.77
C GLY A 6 -68.92 20.83 28.83
N MET A 7 -68.94 21.93 28.08
CA MET A 7 -67.87 22.27 27.14
C MET A 7 -66.54 22.69 27.86
N ASP A 8 -66.64 23.43 28.98
CA ASP A 8 -65.50 23.76 29.80
C ASP A 8 -64.85 22.54 30.48
N PHE A 9 -65.66 21.55 30.86
CA PHE A 9 -65.21 20.32 31.44
C PHE A 9 -64.47 19.46 30.38
N TYR A 10 -64.96 19.40 29.15
CA TYR A 10 -64.30 18.70 28.04
C TYR A 10 -62.99 19.39 27.63
N MET A 11 -62.96 20.71 27.57
CA MET A 11 -61.76 21.47 27.25
C MET A 11 -60.67 21.33 28.34
N LYS A 12 -61.05 21.23 29.61
CA LYS A 12 -60.10 20.94 30.69
C LYS A 12 -59.52 19.55 30.59
N LYS A 13 -60.30 18.52 30.26
CA LYS A 13 -59.85 17.14 30.04
C LYS A 13 -58.90 17.06 28.85
N ILE A 14 -59.20 17.71 27.74
CA ILE A 14 -58.31 17.72 26.53
C ILE A 14 -56.97 18.41 26.88
N ARG A 15 -56.99 19.50 27.62
CA ARG A 15 -55.74 20.15 28.06
C ARG A 15 -54.88 19.26 28.97
N ILE A 16 -55.50 18.54 29.91
CA ILE A 16 -54.79 17.60 30.78
C ILE A 16 -54.21 16.45 29.98
N ILE A 17 -54.95 15.87 29.03
CA ILE A 17 -54.47 14.80 28.15
C ILE A 17 -53.31 15.31 27.27
N SER A 18 -53.46 16.51 26.70
CA SER A 18 -52.39 17.12 25.89
C SER A 18 -51.11 17.36 26.71
N PHE A 19 -51.24 17.89 27.95
CA PHE A 19 -50.10 18.03 28.85
C PHE A 19 -49.47 16.69 29.23
N MET A 20 -50.29 15.68 29.45
CA MET A 20 -49.78 14.33 29.75
C MET A 20 -49.06 13.70 28.55
N CYS A 21 -49.56 13.88 27.33
CA CYS A 21 -48.88 13.44 26.10
C CYS A 21 -47.57 14.18 25.88
N ILE A 22 -47.49 15.50 26.08
CA ILE A 22 -46.28 16.29 26.00
C ILE A 22 -45.27 15.85 27.05
N PHE A 23 -45.73 15.58 28.29
CA PHE A 23 -44.88 15.09 29.37
C PHE A 23 -44.30 13.70 29.08
N VAL A 24 -45.10 12.76 28.57
CA VAL A 24 -44.66 11.42 28.15
C VAL A 24 -43.68 11.54 26.98
N PHE A 25 -43.95 12.38 25.99
CA PHE A 25 -43.04 12.64 24.86
C PHE A 25 -41.73 13.27 25.33
N SER A 26 -41.76 14.20 26.29
CA SER A 26 -40.57 14.80 26.89
C SER A 26 -39.73 13.77 27.65
N LEU A 27 -40.35 12.80 28.34
CA LEU A 27 -39.62 11.72 29.02
C LEU A 27 -38.93 10.75 28.03
N THR A 28 -39.48 10.51 26.84
CA THR A 28 -38.86 9.66 25.81
C THR A 28 -37.67 10.35 25.13
N THR A 29 -37.64 11.69 25.09
CA THR A 29 -36.50 12.47 24.54
C THR A 29 -35.34 12.63 25.53
N LEU A 30 -35.58 12.36 26.83
CA LEU A 30 -34.56 12.41 27.89
C LEU A 30 -33.81 11.09 28.08
N SER A 31 -34.08 10.03 27.28
CA SER A 31 -33.25 8.83 27.23
C SER A 31 -31.92 9.18 26.53
N GLY A 32 -31.00 9.80 27.29
CA GLY A 32 -29.66 10.08 26.86
C GLY A 32 -28.84 8.80 26.65
N CYS A 33 -27.77 8.90 25.87
CA CYS A 33 -26.87 7.79 25.54
C CYS A 33 -26.36 7.12 26.82
N TYR A 34 -26.86 5.94 27.12
CA TYR A 34 -26.44 5.11 28.27
C TYR A 34 -25.03 4.53 28.06
N ASP A 35 -24.50 4.55 26.83
CA ASP A 35 -23.19 3.98 26.44
C ASP A 35 -22.10 5.06 26.24
N ALA A 36 -22.18 6.19 26.90
CA ALA A 36 -21.11 7.19 26.87
C ALA A 36 -19.97 6.73 27.77
N ARG A 37 -18.80 6.43 27.17
CA ARG A 37 -17.54 6.10 27.87
C ARG A 37 -16.66 7.32 27.97
N GLY A 38 -15.96 7.48 29.08
CA GLY A 38 -14.97 8.52 29.24
C GLY A 38 -13.75 8.25 28.33
N ILE A 39 -13.21 9.30 27.73
CA ILE A 39 -12.00 9.19 26.88
C ILE A 39 -10.81 8.66 27.72
N GLU A 40 -10.81 8.97 29.02
CA GLU A 40 -9.80 8.52 29.99
C GLU A 40 -9.83 7.00 30.26
N ASP A 41 -10.96 6.35 29.98
CA ASP A 41 -11.15 4.90 30.19
C ASP A 41 -10.74 4.05 28.99
N LEU A 42 -10.32 4.71 27.89
CA LEU A 42 -9.98 4.05 26.64
C LEU A 42 -8.46 3.95 26.46
N ALA A 43 -8.03 2.81 25.91
CA ALA A 43 -6.67 2.55 25.43
C ALA A 43 -6.68 2.51 23.90
N TYR A 44 -6.20 3.57 23.28
CA TYR A 44 -6.25 3.73 21.82
C TYR A 44 -5.14 2.91 21.14
N VAL A 45 -5.56 1.95 20.32
CA VAL A 45 -4.67 1.13 19.50
C VAL A 45 -4.29 1.91 18.24
N THR A 46 -3.00 2.04 17.97
CA THR A 46 -2.44 2.71 16.79
C THR A 46 -2.07 1.75 15.67
N ALA A 47 -1.63 0.54 16.03
CA ALA A 47 -1.36 -0.54 15.09
C ALA A 47 -1.79 -1.89 15.68
N LEU A 48 -2.23 -2.79 14.81
CA LEU A 48 -2.67 -4.14 15.12
C LEU A 48 -1.81 -5.14 14.35
N GLY A 49 -1.02 -5.96 15.05
CA GLY A 49 -0.22 -7.05 14.46
C GLY A 49 -0.94 -8.39 14.59
N ILE A 50 -0.93 -9.15 13.51
CA ILE A 50 -1.59 -10.45 13.45
C ILE A 50 -0.61 -11.49 12.92
N ASP A 51 -0.21 -12.39 13.78
CA ASP A 51 0.73 -13.48 13.57
C ASP A 51 0.09 -14.84 13.79
N ILE A 52 0.78 -15.85 13.29
CA ILE A 52 0.50 -17.23 13.64
C ILE A 52 1.79 -17.87 14.19
N THR A 53 1.70 -18.49 15.38
CA THR A 53 2.82 -19.17 15.99
C THR A 53 3.19 -20.45 15.21
N ASP A 54 4.28 -21.12 15.60
CA ASP A 54 4.68 -22.39 14.98
C ASP A 54 3.69 -23.52 15.27
N ASN A 55 2.90 -23.40 16.34
CA ASN A 55 1.84 -24.34 16.69
C ASN A 55 0.47 -23.98 16.08
N ASP A 56 0.44 -23.08 15.07
CA ASP A 56 -0.78 -22.62 14.42
C ASP A 56 -1.77 -21.87 15.36
N VAL A 57 -1.26 -21.32 16.47
CA VAL A 57 -2.04 -20.47 17.37
C VAL A 57 -1.95 -19.02 16.91
N LEU A 58 -3.08 -18.32 16.90
CA LEU A 58 -3.14 -16.90 16.54
C LEU A 58 -2.45 -16.08 17.65
N SER A 59 -1.54 -15.20 17.27
CA SER A 59 -0.88 -14.24 18.14
C SER A 59 -1.20 -12.83 17.68
N ILE A 60 -1.70 -11.99 18.57
CA ILE A 60 -2.12 -10.63 18.24
C ILE A 60 -1.33 -9.65 19.10
N THR A 61 -0.75 -8.65 18.45
CA THR A 61 -0.02 -7.56 19.09
C THR A 61 -0.78 -6.25 18.93
N PHE A 62 -1.10 -5.62 20.05
CA PHE A 62 -1.75 -4.30 20.10
C PHE A 62 -0.70 -3.25 20.46
N GLN A 63 -0.46 -2.29 19.58
CA GLN A 63 0.33 -1.12 19.90
C GLN A 63 -0.59 -0.03 20.44
N ILE A 64 -0.44 0.29 21.72
CA ILE A 64 -1.32 1.22 22.44
C ILE A 64 -0.60 2.56 22.61
N SER A 65 -1.25 3.65 22.24
CA SER A 65 -0.74 5.01 22.49
C SER A 65 -0.96 5.41 23.95
N ILE A 66 0.12 5.84 24.60
CA ILE A 66 0.06 6.43 25.94
C ILE A 66 0.05 7.95 25.78
N PRO A 67 -1.07 8.65 26.11
CA PRO A 67 -1.10 10.10 26.09
C PRO A 67 -0.01 10.66 27.00
N GLY A 68 0.89 11.49 26.46
CA GLY A 68 1.92 12.14 27.25
C GLY A 68 1.31 13.10 28.26
N THR A 69 1.70 13.00 29.53
CA THR A 69 1.47 14.05 30.50
C THR A 69 2.40 15.21 30.16
N SER A 70 1.85 16.42 29.92
CA SER A 70 2.62 17.64 29.73
C SER A 70 3.49 17.88 30.96
N SER A 71 4.76 17.47 30.90
CA SER A 71 5.73 17.95 31.90
C SER A 71 6.16 19.35 31.51
N GLU A 72 6.12 20.27 32.45
CA GLU A 72 6.44 21.72 32.34
C GLU A 72 7.89 22.05 31.95
N SER A 73 8.69 21.07 31.57
CA SER A 73 10.06 21.25 31.11
C SER A 73 10.17 20.91 29.62
N GLY A 74 10.38 21.91 28.78
CA GLY A 74 10.45 21.99 27.35
C GLY A 74 11.33 20.97 26.58
N SER A 75 11.24 19.69 26.88
CA SER A 75 11.80 18.60 26.11
C SER A 75 10.71 18.01 25.21
N SER A 76 11.03 17.81 23.94
CA SER A 76 10.21 17.21 22.89
C SER A 76 9.46 15.98 23.39
N GLN A 77 8.14 16.08 23.37
CA GLN A 77 7.20 15.07 23.82
C GLN A 77 7.10 13.96 22.79
N SER A 78 7.90 12.89 22.92
CA SER A 78 7.65 11.66 22.17
C SER A 78 6.47 10.93 22.82
N SER A 79 5.44 10.61 22.06
CA SER A 79 4.37 9.73 22.54
C SER A 79 4.99 8.36 22.82
N LYS A 80 4.85 7.88 24.05
CA LYS A 80 5.21 6.51 24.37
C LYS A 80 4.11 5.59 23.82
N THR A 81 4.52 4.49 23.22
CA THR A 81 3.63 3.38 22.91
C THR A 81 3.95 2.21 23.82
N GLU A 82 2.95 1.42 24.13
CA GLU A 82 3.08 0.15 24.83
C GLU A 82 2.56 -0.96 23.92
N ASN A 83 3.33 -2.01 23.78
CA ASN A 83 2.98 -3.17 22.96
C ASN A 83 2.53 -4.31 23.85
N THR A 84 1.32 -4.83 23.63
CA THR A 84 0.77 -5.97 24.35
C THR A 84 0.46 -7.08 23.36
N THR A 85 1.05 -8.25 23.56
CA THR A 85 0.85 -9.43 22.71
C THR A 85 0.07 -10.50 23.46
N VAL A 86 -0.88 -11.16 22.79
CA VAL A 86 -1.69 -12.22 23.34
C VAL A 86 -1.85 -13.37 22.34
N GLU A 87 -1.71 -14.61 22.80
CA GLU A 87 -2.08 -15.80 22.05
C GLU A 87 -3.55 -16.15 22.31
N CYS A 88 -4.31 -16.41 21.25
CA CYS A 88 -5.76 -16.58 21.34
C CYS A 88 -6.31 -17.43 20.17
N SER A 89 -7.58 -17.80 20.26
CA SER A 89 -8.28 -18.56 19.21
C SER A 89 -8.90 -17.68 18.12
N SER A 90 -9.16 -16.41 18.44
CA SER A 90 -9.77 -15.43 17.52
C SER A 90 -9.40 -14.01 17.91
N ILE A 91 -9.59 -13.05 16.98
CA ILE A 91 -9.32 -11.63 17.22
C ILE A 91 -10.18 -11.11 18.39
N ASP A 92 -11.46 -11.44 18.43
CA ASP A 92 -12.39 -10.99 19.47
C ASP A 92 -12.00 -11.56 20.85
N THR A 93 -11.55 -12.83 20.91
CA THR A 93 -11.03 -13.43 22.13
C THR A 93 -9.76 -12.72 22.59
N GLY A 94 -8.86 -12.37 21.65
CA GLY A 94 -7.65 -11.60 21.94
C GLY A 94 -7.95 -10.23 22.55
N ILE A 95 -8.89 -9.48 21.97
CA ILE A 95 -9.37 -8.20 22.52
C ILE A 95 -9.93 -8.40 23.94
N SER A 96 -10.74 -9.42 24.16
CA SER A 96 -11.35 -9.71 25.46
C SER A 96 -10.30 -10.06 26.51
N LEU A 97 -9.29 -10.85 26.15
CA LEU A 97 -8.20 -11.22 27.06
C LEU A 97 -7.35 -9.99 27.44
N VAL A 98 -7.00 -9.15 26.48
CA VAL A 98 -6.23 -7.94 26.77
C VAL A 98 -7.06 -6.97 27.62
N ASN A 99 -8.35 -6.80 27.34
CA ASN A 99 -9.25 -5.98 28.16
C ASN A 99 -9.35 -6.49 29.63
N SER A 100 -9.12 -7.78 29.90
CA SER A 100 -9.09 -8.31 31.27
C SER A 100 -7.75 -8.05 31.97
N TYR A 101 -6.70 -7.75 31.22
CA TYR A 101 -5.34 -7.54 31.72
C TYR A 101 -5.01 -6.06 31.93
N ILE A 102 -5.39 -5.19 30.98
CA ILE A 102 -5.11 -3.77 31.07
C ILE A 102 -6.17 -3.04 31.92
N SER A 103 -5.79 -1.88 32.50
CA SER A 103 -6.69 -1.08 33.34
C SER A 103 -7.70 -0.24 32.56
N LYS A 104 -7.62 -0.26 31.22
CA LYS A 104 -8.47 0.52 30.28
C LYS A 104 -9.07 -0.41 29.25
N GLN A 105 -10.10 0.04 28.54
CA GLN A 105 -10.68 -0.73 27.46
C GLN A 105 -9.98 -0.40 26.12
N LEU A 106 -9.58 -1.44 25.36
CA LEU A 106 -9.06 -1.28 24.02
C LEU A 106 -10.09 -0.58 23.13
N ASN A 107 -9.60 0.36 22.35
CA ASN A 107 -10.38 1.04 21.32
C ASN A 107 -9.58 1.08 20.01
N LEU A 108 -10.12 0.47 18.96
CA LEU A 108 -9.47 0.31 17.66
C LEU A 108 -9.76 1.46 16.69
N SER A 109 -10.56 2.47 17.08
CA SER A 109 -10.96 3.56 16.19
C SER A 109 -9.81 4.47 15.73
N HIS A 110 -8.66 4.38 16.39
CA HIS A 110 -7.44 5.09 16.05
C HIS A 110 -6.38 4.18 15.38
N CYS A 111 -6.73 2.94 15.06
CA CYS A 111 -5.86 2.03 14.34
C CYS A 111 -5.56 2.59 12.95
N LYS A 112 -4.26 2.76 12.63
CA LYS A 112 -3.76 3.29 11.36
C LYS A 112 -3.08 2.24 10.51
N ALA A 113 -2.63 1.13 11.12
CA ALA A 113 -1.99 0.03 10.43
C ALA A 113 -2.48 -1.32 10.95
N ILE A 114 -2.83 -2.21 10.04
CA ILE A 114 -3.04 -3.64 10.29
C ILE A 114 -1.88 -4.37 9.63
N VAL A 115 -1.07 -5.04 10.45
CA VAL A 115 0.13 -5.74 10.01
C VAL A 115 -0.12 -7.24 10.09
N PHE A 116 -0.04 -7.92 8.97
CA PHE A 116 -0.04 -9.38 8.90
C PHE A 116 1.37 -9.88 8.62
N SER A 117 1.83 -10.94 9.30
CA SER A 117 3.09 -11.57 8.90
C SER A 117 2.93 -12.33 7.58
N GLU A 118 4.00 -12.46 6.82
CA GLU A 118 4.07 -13.27 5.60
C GLU A 118 3.55 -14.70 5.84
N LYS A 119 3.88 -15.28 7.01
CA LYS A 119 3.48 -16.63 7.41
C LYS A 119 1.95 -16.80 7.45
N ILE A 120 1.22 -15.84 8.00
CA ILE A 120 -0.25 -15.91 8.06
C ILE A 120 -0.87 -15.55 6.71
N ALA A 121 -0.28 -14.58 5.98
CA ALA A 121 -0.74 -14.17 4.67
C ALA A 121 -0.65 -15.30 3.64
N SER A 122 0.40 -16.12 3.68
CA SER A 122 0.56 -17.30 2.81
C SER A 122 -0.45 -18.41 3.10
N LYS A 123 -1.02 -18.46 4.32
CA LYS A 123 -2.07 -19.45 4.67
C LYS A 123 -3.48 -19.00 4.28
N GLY A 124 -3.69 -17.71 4.10
CA GLY A 124 -4.96 -17.11 3.73
C GLY A 124 -5.54 -16.18 4.78
N LEU A 125 -6.06 -15.05 4.34
CA LEU A 125 -6.49 -13.94 5.20
C LEU A 125 -8.00 -13.80 5.35
N ASN A 126 -8.84 -14.50 4.55
CA ASN A 126 -10.30 -14.30 4.53
C ASN A 126 -10.93 -14.31 5.93
N LYS A 127 -10.57 -15.29 6.77
CA LYS A 127 -11.10 -15.42 8.12
C LYS A 127 -10.84 -14.17 8.97
N TYR A 128 -9.64 -13.60 8.86
CA TYR A 128 -9.23 -12.44 9.66
C TYR A 128 -9.82 -11.14 9.11
N ILE A 129 -9.82 -11.00 7.79
CA ILE A 129 -10.43 -9.88 7.08
C ILE A 129 -11.92 -9.78 7.38
N ASP A 130 -12.65 -10.89 7.38
CA ASP A 130 -14.08 -10.91 7.70
C ASP A 130 -14.34 -10.47 9.14
N THR A 131 -13.53 -10.93 10.10
CA THR A 131 -13.64 -10.51 11.50
C THR A 131 -13.36 -9.02 11.66
N LEU A 132 -12.28 -8.52 11.04
CA LEU A 132 -11.90 -7.09 11.11
C LEU A 132 -12.94 -6.19 10.41
N SER A 133 -13.48 -6.64 9.28
CA SER A 133 -14.50 -5.87 8.53
C SER A 133 -15.83 -5.74 9.30
N ASN A 134 -16.12 -6.69 10.17
CA ASN A 134 -17.31 -6.66 11.02
C ASN A 134 -17.09 -5.85 12.31
N ASN A 135 -15.87 -5.46 12.63
CA ASN A 135 -15.60 -4.64 13.80
C ASN A 135 -15.81 -3.16 13.47
N VAL A 136 -16.81 -2.55 14.12
CA VAL A 136 -17.23 -1.14 13.87
C VAL A 136 -16.17 -0.10 14.24
N GLU A 137 -15.18 -0.46 15.03
CA GLU A 137 -14.09 0.44 15.40
C GLU A 137 -12.97 0.47 14.36
N ILE A 138 -12.82 -0.57 13.54
CA ILE A 138 -11.79 -0.59 12.48
C ILE A 138 -12.21 0.34 11.34
N ARG A 139 -11.37 1.31 11.08
CA ARG A 139 -11.63 2.31 10.05
C ARG A 139 -11.26 1.76 8.66
N PRO A 140 -12.04 2.10 7.62
CA PRO A 140 -11.75 1.68 6.25
C PRO A 140 -10.45 2.26 5.68
N ASP A 141 -9.98 3.41 6.21
CA ASP A 141 -8.74 4.11 5.84
C ASP A 141 -7.48 3.62 6.59
N CYS A 142 -7.57 2.50 7.29
CA CYS A 142 -6.44 1.84 7.94
C CYS A 142 -5.54 1.17 6.88
N ASN A 143 -4.22 1.35 6.96
CA ASN A 143 -3.29 0.75 6.00
C ASN A 143 -3.07 -0.75 6.28
N VAL A 144 -2.95 -1.55 5.22
CA VAL A 144 -2.64 -2.97 5.31
C VAL A 144 -1.19 -3.21 4.93
N ILE A 145 -0.44 -3.85 5.83
CA ILE A 145 0.98 -4.14 5.67
C ILE A 145 1.18 -5.65 5.78
N ILE A 146 1.92 -6.23 4.86
CA ILE A 146 2.42 -7.59 4.96
C ILE A 146 3.88 -7.50 5.36
N SER A 147 4.20 -8.03 6.54
CA SER A 147 5.54 -7.98 7.09
C SER A 147 6.31 -9.27 6.78
N ARG A 148 7.53 -9.14 6.25
CA ARG A 148 8.45 -10.26 6.00
C ARG A 148 8.99 -10.88 7.31
N CYS A 149 9.00 -10.10 8.38
CA CYS A 149 9.21 -10.61 9.75
C CYS A 149 7.87 -10.86 10.46
N THR A 150 7.89 -11.19 11.76
CA THR A 150 6.64 -11.25 12.53
C THR A 150 6.00 -9.86 12.60
N ALA A 151 4.66 -9.80 12.60
CA ALA A 151 3.95 -8.54 12.78
C ALA A 151 4.27 -7.90 14.14
N LYS A 152 4.55 -8.72 15.15
CA LYS A 152 5.03 -8.29 16.46
C LYS A 152 6.36 -7.54 16.33
N ASP A 153 7.38 -8.17 15.73
CA ASP A 153 8.71 -7.56 15.60
C ASP A 153 8.64 -6.27 14.77
N PHE A 154 7.85 -6.26 13.69
CA PHE A 154 7.63 -5.06 12.88
C PHE A 154 7.06 -3.91 13.72
N ILE A 155 6.04 -4.15 14.54
CA ILE A 155 5.41 -3.13 15.39
C ILE A 155 6.35 -2.69 16.52
N GLU A 156 7.10 -3.61 17.14
CA GLU A 156 8.02 -3.30 18.22
C GLU A 156 9.21 -2.46 17.76
N ASN A 157 9.66 -2.62 16.51
CA ASN A 157 10.73 -1.84 15.89
C ASN A 157 10.23 -0.58 15.18
N ALA A 158 8.95 -0.30 15.16
CA ALA A 158 8.40 0.94 14.62
C ALA A 158 8.70 2.14 15.53
N THR A 159 9.93 2.64 15.45
CA THR A 159 10.43 3.76 16.25
C THR A 159 10.71 4.97 15.37
N PRO A 160 9.70 5.73 14.93
CA PRO A 160 9.89 6.86 14.04
C PRO A 160 10.75 7.94 14.71
N SER A 161 11.83 8.34 14.04
CA SER A 161 12.77 9.36 14.55
C SER A 161 12.31 10.79 14.24
N ILE A 162 11.56 10.98 13.16
CA ILE A 162 11.12 12.30 12.68
C ILE A 162 9.72 12.64 13.21
N GLU A 163 8.83 11.67 13.27
CA GLU A 163 7.46 11.88 13.76
C GLU A 163 7.37 11.58 15.27
N THR A 164 6.77 12.51 16.02
CA THR A 164 6.61 12.34 17.46
C THR A 164 5.47 11.41 17.85
N LEU A 165 4.51 11.21 16.93
CA LEU A 165 3.32 10.37 17.12
C LEU A 165 3.39 9.14 16.20
N THR A 166 3.49 7.96 16.76
CA THR A 166 3.52 6.70 15.98
C THR A 166 2.29 6.53 15.08
N ALA A 167 1.10 6.93 15.54
CA ALA A 167 -0.11 6.91 14.72
C ALA A 167 0.03 7.79 13.47
N ARG A 168 0.65 8.98 13.60
CA ARG A 168 0.89 9.87 12.47
C ARG A 168 1.93 9.30 11.50
N TYR A 169 2.94 8.61 12.02
CA TYR A 169 3.91 7.90 11.20
C TYR A 169 3.20 6.94 10.24
N TYR A 170 2.34 6.05 10.74
CA TYR A 170 1.57 5.13 9.89
C TYR A 170 0.59 5.82 8.95
N GLU A 171 0.18 7.04 9.22
CA GLU A 171 -0.70 7.81 8.35
C GLU A 171 0.05 8.47 7.18
N VAL A 172 1.30 8.89 7.39
CA VAL A 172 2.06 9.67 6.40
C VAL A 172 3.14 8.89 5.68
N ALA A 173 3.67 7.82 6.26
CA ALA A 173 4.77 7.04 5.70
C ALA A 173 4.46 6.52 4.29
N PHE A 174 3.22 6.10 4.05
CA PHE A 174 2.81 5.50 2.78
C PHE A 174 2.43 6.51 1.69
N LYS A 175 2.34 7.80 2.03
CA LYS A 175 2.16 8.87 1.04
C LYS A 175 3.38 9.04 0.14
N SER A 176 4.53 8.50 0.54
CA SER A 176 5.72 8.47 -0.31
C SER A 176 5.51 7.69 -1.60
N SER A 177 4.55 6.77 -1.66
CA SER A 177 4.16 6.05 -2.88
C SER A 177 3.85 6.98 -4.05
N GLU A 178 3.26 8.16 -3.79
CA GLU A 178 2.84 9.11 -4.80
C GLU A 178 4.03 9.82 -5.49
N TYR A 179 5.20 9.92 -4.82
CA TYR A 179 6.36 10.66 -5.32
C TYR A 179 7.68 9.89 -5.38
N THR A 180 7.73 8.65 -4.88
CA THR A 180 8.88 7.76 -5.06
C THR A 180 8.57 6.58 -5.95
N GLY A 181 7.37 6.02 -5.84
CA GLY A 181 6.92 4.84 -6.56
C GLY A 181 7.46 3.51 -6.03
N TYR A 182 8.28 3.49 -4.98
CA TYR A 182 8.92 2.27 -4.47
C TYR A 182 8.10 1.51 -3.42
N THR A 183 6.98 2.03 -2.99
CA THR A 183 6.01 1.38 -2.12
C THR A 183 4.60 1.67 -2.62
N THR A 184 3.63 0.88 -2.20
CA THR A 184 2.21 1.15 -2.49
C THR A 184 1.53 1.75 -1.26
N SER A 185 0.34 2.29 -1.44
CA SER A 185 -0.57 2.68 -0.37
C SER A 185 -1.84 1.84 -0.53
N THR A 186 -2.15 1.02 0.47
CA THR A 186 -3.32 0.15 0.40
C THR A 186 -4.15 0.28 1.66
N GLU A 187 -5.31 0.91 1.53
CA GLU A 187 -6.30 1.01 2.60
C GLU A 187 -7.04 -0.31 2.79
N PHE A 188 -7.46 -0.59 4.02
CA PHE A 188 -8.14 -1.82 4.38
C PHE A 188 -9.42 -2.06 3.55
N ALA A 189 -10.21 -1.02 3.30
CA ALA A 189 -11.40 -1.15 2.48
C ALA A 189 -11.09 -1.58 1.04
N THR A 190 -10.05 -1.01 0.43
CA THR A 190 -9.58 -1.37 -0.90
C THR A 190 -9.08 -2.80 -0.93
N PHE A 191 -8.23 -3.18 0.03
CA PHE A 191 -7.70 -4.53 0.15
C PHE A 191 -8.79 -5.60 0.28
N VAL A 192 -9.78 -5.36 1.18
CA VAL A 192 -10.91 -6.26 1.36
C VAL A 192 -11.73 -6.40 0.08
N ASN A 193 -11.98 -5.28 -0.60
CA ASN A 193 -12.72 -5.28 -1.86
C ASN A 193 -11.97 -6.09 -2.93
N ASP A 194 -10.67 -5.87 -3.09
CA ASP A 194 -9.88 -6.49 -4.14
C ASP A 194 -9.71 -8.00 -3.92
N ILE A 195 -9.49 -8.45 -2.68
CA ILE A 195 -9.44 -9.88 -2.36
C ILE A 195 -10.78 -10.59 -2.63
N LYS A 196 -11.91 -9.92 -2.41
CA LYS A 196 -13.25 -10.51 -2.62
C LYS A 196 -13.77 -10.37 -4.05
N ASN A 197 -13.01 -9.74 -4.90
CA ASN A 197 -13.45 -9.42 -6.25
C ASN A 197 -13.05 -10.50 -7.27
N SER A 198 -13.81 -10.62 -8.35
CA SER A 198 -13.56 -11.59 -9.43
C SER A 198 -12.83 -11.00 -10.64
N PHE A 199 -12.49 -9.72 -10.62
CA PHE A 199 -11.86 -9.01 -11.75
C PHE A 199 -10.62 -8.20 -11.37
N ILE A 200 -10.14 -8.34 -10.14
CA ILE A 200 -8.87 -7.80 -9.64
C ILE A 200 -8.39 -8.68 -8.50
N GLN A 201 -7.11 -8.72 -8.27
CA GLN A 201 -6.50 -9.39 -7.12
C GLN A 201 -5.93 -8.38 -6.13
N GLY A 202 -5.86 -8.78 -4.86
CA GLY A 202 -5.37 -7.91 -3.80
C GLY A 202 -3.86 -7.65 -3.89
N SER A 203 -3.48 -6.45 -3.48
CA SER A 203 -2.09 -6.08 -3.21
C SER A 203 -2.01 -5.26 -1.93
N ALA A 204 -0.89 -5.36 -1.23
CA ALA A 204 -0.69 -4.66 0.04
C ALA A 204 0.74 -4.12 0.16
N ILE A 205 0.95 -3.22 1.12
CA ILE A 205 2.26 -2.67 1.43
C ILE A 205 3.17 -3.81 1.90
N LEU A 206 4.37 -3.91 1.34
CA LEU A 206 5.40 -4.84 1.83
C LEU A 206 6.26 -4.13 2.87
N GLY A 207 6.35 -4.73 4.05
CA GLY A 207 7.12 -4.22 5.19
C GLY A 207 8.18 -5.19 5.66
N GLY A 208 9.24 -4.67 6.26
CA GLY A 208 10.33 -5.45 6.83
C GLY A 208 11.11 -4.67 7.88
N ILE A 209 12.12 -5.29 8.46
CA ILE A 209 13.07 -4.66 9.38
C ILE A 209 14.43 -4.64 8.69
N ASN A 210 15.02 -3.46 8.58
CA ASN A 210 16.36 -3.33 8.04
C ASN A 210 17.39 -3.84 9.06
N ASN A 211 18.01 -4.98 8.75
CA ASN A 211 18.99 -5.61 9.63
C ASN A 211 20.43 -5.12 9.41
N GLY A 212 20.63 -4.19 8.50
CA GLY A 212 21.96 -3.67 8.14
C GLY A 212 22.91 -4.72 7.50
N GLU A 213 22.43 -5.96 7.29
CA GLU A 213 23.23 -7.03 6.68
C GLU A 213 23.33 -6.93 5.16
N ASN A 214 22.47 -6.10 4.55
CA ASN A 214 22.32 -5.98 3.10
C ASN A 214 23.14 -4.83 2.51
N ARG A 215 24.30 -4.55 3.10
CA ARG A 215 25.26 -3.58 2.54
C ARG A 215 25.68 -4.03 1.13
N LEU A 216 26.05 -3.07 0.32
CA LEU A 216 26.60 -3.04 -1.04
C LEU A 216 27.04 -4.37 -1.72
N ASP A 217 27.27 -5.44 -0.96
CA ASP A 217 27.69 -6.75 -1.46
C ASP A 217 26.55 -7.57 -2.08
N ARG A 218 25.30 -7.15 -1.89
CA ARG A 218 24.09 -7.81 -2.41
C ARG A 218 23.29 -6.97 -3.40
N MET A 219 23.90 -5.98 -4.05
CA MET A 219 23.23 -5.35 -5.18
C MET A 219 22.90 -6.43 -6.21
N PRO A 220 21.63 -6.68 -6.52
CA PRO A 220 21.29 -7.61 -7.58
C PRO A 220 21.91 -7.05 -8.87
N TYR A 221 22.95 -7.72 -9.33
CA TYR A 221 23.37 -7.54 -10.72
C TYR A 221 22.19 -8.01 -11.54
N ALA A 222 21.56 -7.11 -12.31
CA ALA A 222 20.83 -7.56 -13.46
C ALA A 222 21.83 -8.35 -14.31
N GLU A 223 21.74 -9.69 -14.30
CA GLU A 223 22.40 -10.52 -15.29
C GLU A 223 21.81 -10.05 -16.62
N MET A 224 22.56 -9.20 -17.30
CA MET A 224 22.34 -9.00 -18.73
C MET A 224 22.71 -10.32 -19.40
N ASP A 225 21.74 -11.19 -19.55
CA ASP A 225 21.86 -12.38 -20.40
C ASP A 225 22.31 -11.93 -21.80
N GLY A 226 23.58 -12.15 -22.11
CA GLY A 226 24.04 -12.09 -23.49
C GLY A 226 25.37 -11.45 -23.80
N ILE A 227 26.34 -11.31 -22.87
CA ILE A 227 27.73 -11.05 -23.29
C ILE A 227 28.68 -11.95 -22.49
N ASP A 228 29.09 -13.01 -23.16
CA ASP A 228 30.20 -13.91 -22.78
C ASP A 228 31.51 -13.10 -22.74
N GLY A 229 32.12 -12.93 -21.58
CA GLY A 229 33.35 -12.14 -21.40
C GLY A 229 34.15 -12.60 -20.18
N GLY A 230 34.99 -13.54 -20.43
CA GLY A 230 36.16 -14.08 -19.74
C GLY A 230 36.55 -13.54 -18.37
N ALA A 231 36.76 -14.49 -17.47
CA ALA A 231 37.44 -14.30 -16.18
C ALA A 231 38.80 -13.66 -16.36
N GLY A 232 39.04 -12.56 -15.64
CA GLY A 232 40.34 -11.86 -15.55
C GLY A 232 40.52 -11.22 -14.18
N ASP A 233 41.46 -11.80 -13.47
CA ASP A 233 42.07 -11.58 -12.17
C ASP A 233 42.25 -10.12 -11.70
N THR A 234 42.02 -9.93 -10.41
CA THR A 234 42.56 -9.03 -9.38
C THR A 234 43.24 -7.70 -9.78
N GLY A 235 42.77 -6.61 -9.21
CA GLY A 235 43.59 -5.46 -8.87
C GLY A 235 42.95 -4.11 -9.16
N ASP A 236 42.82 -3.37 -8.08
CA ASP A 236 42.57 -1.92 -8.01
C ASP A 236 41.11 -1.46 -7.97
N ALA A 237 40.73 -0.99 -6.80
CA ALA A 237 39.43 -0.35 -6.53
C ALA A 237 39.41 1.05 -7.16
N GLY A 238 39.35 1.08 -8.48
CA GLY A 238 39.01 2.25 -9.27
C GLY A 238 37.50 2.28 -9.43
N ASN A 239 36.89 3.43 -9.16
CA ASN A 239 35.50 3.79 -9.27
C ASN A 239 34.89 3.38 -10.65
N THR A 240 34.59 2.09 -10.79
CA THR A 240 33.78 1.60 -11.92
C THR A 240 32.34 1.87 -11.57
N GLY A 241 31.71 2.78 -12.33
CA GLY A 241 30.29 3.11 -12.18
C GLY A 241 29.45 1.83 -12.13
N ARG A 242 29.07 1.43 -10.92
CA ARG A 242 28.15 0.33 -10.70
C ARG A 242 26.78 0.84 -11.10
N THR A 243 26.29 0.42 -12.24
CA THR A 243 24.89 0.54 -12.60
C THR A 243 24.10 -0.45 -11.75
N GLY A 244 23.97 -0.17 -10.43
CA GLY A 244 22.97 -0.83 -9.62
C GLY A 244 21.61 -0.36 -10.13
N VAL A 245 20.70 -1.30 -10.40
CA VAL A 245 19.33 -0.93 -10.73
C VAL A 245 18.67 -0.46 -9.43
N ASP A 246 18.68 0.85 -9.20
CA ASP A 246 18.06 1.46 -8.03
C ASP A 246 16.58 1.08 -7.97
N GLY A 247 16.13 0.64 -6.79
CA GLY A 247 14.76 0.18 -6.61
C GLY A 247 14.51 -1.32 -6.84
N ALA A 248 15.51 -2.11 -7.25
CA ALA A 248 15.39 -3.57 -7.40
C ALA A 248 15.40 -4.34 -6.05
N TYR A 249 15.14 -3.65 -4.96
CA TYR A 249 15.09 -4.19 -3.59
C TYR A 249 13.66 -4.45 -3.15
N LYS A 250 13.52 -5.21 -2.07
CA LYS A 250 12.29 -5.35 -1.29
C LYS A 250 12.51 -4.79 0.12
N ALA A 251 11.45 -4.71 0.90
CA ALA A 251 11.56 -4.37 2.31
C ALA A 251 12.53 -5.35 3.02
N ASP A 252 13.35 -4.86 3.95
CA ASP A 252 14.50 -5.48 4.63
C ASP A 252 15.79 -5.64 3.76
N GLU A 253 15.75 -5.29 2.48
CA GLU A 253 16.86 -5.44 1.55
C GLU A 253 17.47 -4.09 1.10
N THR A 254 16.87 -2.97 1.50
CA THR A 254 17.31 -1.65 1.02
C THR A 254 18.73 -1.29 1.53
N PRO A 255 19.50 -0.54 0.76
CA PRO A 255 20.85 -0.13 1.16
C PRO A 255 20.86 1.04 2.17
N ILE A 256 19.75 1.30 2.84
CA ILE A 256 19.63 2.36 3.85
C ILE A 256 20.33 1.92 5.14
N ASP A 257 21.25 2.75 5.67
CA ASP A 257 21.99 2.47 6.91
C ASP A 257 21.20 2.96 8.14
N ASP A 258 20.02 2.42 8.36
CA ASP A 258 19.19 2.66 9.56
C ASP A 258 18.80 1.31 10.18
N VAL A 259 19.77 0.74 10.89
CA VAL A 259 19.68 -0.62 11.44
C VAL A 259 18.60 -0.72 12.51
N ASN A 260 17.82 -1.80 12.46
CA ASN A 260 16.73 -2.12 13.38
C ASN A 260 15.53 -1.17 13.31
N ASN A 261 15.36 -0.47 12.20
CA ASN A 261 14.14 0.29 11.96
C ASN A 261 13.28 -0.41 10.91
N ILE A 262 11.97 -0.15 10.96
CA ILE A 262 11.05 -0.68 9.96
C ILE A 262 11.22 0.08 8.65
N GLU A 263 11.10 -0.65 7.55
CA GLU A 263 11.01 -0.06 6.22
C GLU A 263 9.82 -0.64 5.46
N THR A 264 9.33 0.14 4.49
CA THR A 264 8.31 -0.30 3.56
C THR A 264 8.81 -0.06 2.15
N PHE A 265 8.98 -1.16 1.40
CA PHE A 265 9.57 -1.12 0.07
C PHE A 265 9.06 -2.32 -0.75
N GLY A 266 8.49 -2.07 -1.92
CA GLY A 266 7.85 -3.11 -2.70
C GLY A 266 6.37 -3.31 -2.38
N THR A 267 5.79 -4.38 -2.92
CA THR A 267 4.36 -4.71 -2.82
C THR A 267 4.16 -6.20 -2.61
N ALA A 268 3.33 -6.57 -1.66
CA ALA A 268 2.86 -7.93 -1.46
C ALA A 268 1.68 -8.24 -2.41
N VAL A 269 1.74 -9.36 -3.11
CA VAL A 269 0.78 -9.76 -4.16
C VAL A 269 -0.01 -10.97 -3.73
N PHE A 270 -1.33 -10.90 -3.91
CA PHE A 270 -2.25 -11.95 -3.52
C PHE A 270 -2.89 -12.63 -4.74
N HIS A 271 -3.17 -13.90 -4.60
CA HIS A 271 -4.12 -14.63 -5.42
C HIS A 271 -5.25 -15.10 -4.51
N ASP A 272 -6.46 -14.61 -4.76
CA ASP A 272 -7.56 -14.67 -3.82
C ASP A 272 -7.14 -14.11 -2.44
N ASP A 273 -7.19 -14.87 -1.37
CA ASP A 273 -6.83 -14.44 -0.03
C ASP A 273 -5.42 -14.83 0.44
N ARG A 274 -4.58 -15.35 -0.47
CA ARG A 274 -3.24 -15.87 -0.14
C ARG A 274 -2.15 -15.05 -0.80
N LEU A 275 -1.13 -14.77 -0.02
CA LEU A 275 0.11 -14.19 -0.53
C LEU A 275 0.77 -15.19 -1.49
N VAL A 276 1.04 -14.77 -2.72
CA VAL A 276 1.67 -15.59 -3.77
C VAL A 276 3.02 -15.06 -4.22
N GLY A 277 3.36 -13.85 -3.85
CA GLY A 277 4.67 -13.28 -4.15
C GLY A 277 4.82 -11.83 -3.72
N GLU A 278 5.98 -11.29 -4.02
CA GLU A 278 6.39 -9.95 -3.66
C GLU A 278 7.01 -9.25 -4.88
N LEU A 279 6.71 -7.97 -5.01
CA LEU A 279 7.32 -7.09 -6.00
C LEU A 279 8.46 -6.30 -5.34
N THR A 280 9.50 -6.04 -6.12
CA THR A 280 10.52 -5.06 -5.77
C THR A 280 9.97 -3.63 -5.83
N GLY A 281 10.71 -2.64 -5.33
CA GLY A 281 10.31 -1.25 -5.47
C GLY A 281 10.17 -0.82 -6.93
N LEU A 282 11.07 -1.27 -7.81
CA LEU A 282 10.99 -0.95 -9.23
C LEU A 282 9.75 -1.56 -9.90
N GLU A 283 9.42 -2.82 -9.60
CA GLU A 283 8.20 -3.45 -10.09
C GLU A 283 6.94 -2.76 -9.53
N THR A 284 7.01 -2.28 -8.28
CA THR A 284 5.95 -1.46 -7.68
C THR A 284 5.78 -0.14 -8.42
N LEU A 285 6.87 0.50 -8.83
CA LEU A 285 6.83 1.71 -9.64
C LEU A 285 6.11 1.46 -10.97
N TYR A 286 6.38 0.35 -11.65
CA TYR A 286 5.66 -0.02 -12.88
C TYR A 286 4.17 -0.30 -12.62
N LEU A 287 3.84 -0.95 -11.50
CA LEU A 287 2.45 -1.14 -11.07
C LEU A 287 1.72 0.19 -10.92
N LEU A 288 2.34 1.15 -10.23
CA LEU A 288 1.76 2.47 -9.98
C LEU A 288 1.64 3.31 -11.26
N LEU A 289 2.61 3.19 -12.19
CA LEU A 289 2.54 3.84 -13.51
C LEU A 289 1.36 3.30 -14.34
N ILE A 290 1.15 1.98 -14.36
CA ILE A 290 0.04 1.36 -15.10
C ILE A 290 -1.31 1.72 -14.47
N ASN A 291 -1.39 1.77 -13.14
CA ASN A 291 -2.61 2.07 -12.40
C ASN A 291 -2.88 3.59 -12.24
N ASP A 292 -2.01 4.44 -12.77
CA ASP A 292 -2.14 5.91 -12.69
C ASP A 292 -2.15 6.44 -11.25
N HIS A 293 -1.39 5.77 -10.34
CA HIS A 293 -1.31 6.10 -8.92
C HIS A 293 0.00 6.80 -8.51
N ILE A 294 0.74 7.35 -9.46
CA ILE A 294 1.98 8.08 -9.20
C ILE A 294 1.89 9.50 -9.74
N GLU A 295 2.33 10.48 -8.97
CA GLU A 295 2.41 11.88 -9.41
C GLU A 295 3.77 12.21 -9.99
N SER A 296 4.83 11.68 -9.36
CA SER A 296 6.21 11.84 -9.82
C SER A 296 7.09 10.69 -9.33
N CYS A 297 8.18 10.42 -10.03
CA CYS A 297 9.20 9.45 -9.59
C CYS A 297 10.54 9.75 -10.29
N THR A 298 11.59 9.09 -9.82
CA THR A 298 12.86 9.01 -10.55
C THR A 298 12.96 7.67 -11.25
N LEU A 299 13.34 7.69 -12.51
CA LEU A 299 13.52 6.52 -13.35
C LEU A 299 14.91 6.54 -13.98
N SER A 300 15.73 5.54 -13.71
CA SER A 300 17.04 5.35 -14.35
C SER A 300 16.86 4.58 -15.65
N VAL A 301 17.35 5.13 -16.74
CA VAL A 301 17.29 4.52 -18.07
C VAL A 301 18.70 4.38 -18.66
N PRO A 302 18.96 3.40 -19.54
CA PRO A 302 20.25 3.23 -20.17
C PRO A 302 20.66 4.47 -20.96
N ASN A 303 21.91 4.89 -20.79
CA ASN A 303 22.46 6.00 -21.56
C ASN A 303 22.66 5.56 -23.03
N PRO A 304 22.04 6.25 -24.02
CA PRO A 304 22.16 5.87 -25.42
C PRO A 304 23.57 6.00 -26.00
N TYR A 305 24.48 6.72 -25.32
CA TYR A 305 25.85 6.95 -25.75
C TYR A 305 26.89 6.07 -25.02
N ASP A 306 26.50 5.50 -23.87
CA ASP A 306 27.38 4.62 -23.10
C ASP A 306 26.55 3.53 -22.43
N ASN A 307 26.67 2.31 -22.93
CA ASN A 307 25.94 1.15 -22.42
C ASN A 307 26.27 0.76 -20.97
N ASN A 308 27.33 1.33 -20.39
CA ASN A 308 27.75 1.05 -19.02
C ASN A 308 27.25 2.12 -18.02
N SER A 309 26.51 3.11 -18.49
CA SER A 309 25.98 4.18 -17.64
C SER A 309 24.47 4.33 -17.81
N SER A 310 23.84 4.96 -16.83
CA SER A 310 22.43 5.30 -16.84
C SER A 310 22.22 6.81 -16.78
N VAL A 311 21.07 7.25 -17.21
CA VAL A 311 20.58 8.62 -17.09
C VAL A 311 19.35 8.60 -16.19
N ASP A 312 19.36 9.42 -15.14
CA ASP A 312 18.21 9.56 -14.26
C ASP A 312 17.26 10.61 -14.80
N LEU A 313 16.02 10.20 -14.95
CA LEU A 313 14.93 11.02 -15.42
C LEU A 313 13.96 11.28 -14.27
N PHE A 314 13.67 12.54 -14.00
CA PHE A 314 12.55 12.91 -13.15
C PHE A 314 11.26 12.84 -13.98
N VAL A 315 10.45 11.86 -13.66
CA VAL A 315 9.19 11.58 -14.34
C VAL A 315 8.04 12.27 -13.62
N ARG A 316 7.17 12.90 -14.37
CA ARG A 316 5.89 13.43 -13.91
C ARG A 316 4.74 12.78 -14.67
N LYS A 317 3.60 12.70 -14.01
CA LYS A 317 2.36 12.29 -14.64
C LYS A 317 2.05 13.20 -15.83
N SER A 318 1.89 12.62 -17.01
CA SER A 318 1.53 13.35 -18.23
C SER A 318 0.07 13.10 -18.61
N LYS A 319 -0.22 11.91 -19.11
CA LYS A 319 -1.57 11.48 -19.50
C LYS A 319 -1.86 10.16 -18.85
N ASN A 320 -3.14 9.91 -18.56
CA ASN A 320 -3.56 8.63 -18.01
C ASN A 320 -3.19 7.50 -18.98
N PRO A 321 -2.71 6.35 -18.44
CA PRO A 321 -2.48 5.16 -19.24
C PRO A 321 -3.76 4.74 -19.98
N LYS A 322 -3.60 4.16 -21.16
CA LYS A 322 -4.73 3.56 -21.88
C LYS A 322 -4.61 2.07 -21.86
N ILE A 323 -5.65 1.42 -21.39
CA ILE A 323 -5.72 -0.03 -21.27
C ILE A 323 -6.87 -0.51 -22.15
N ASN A 324 -6.60 -1.52 -22.99
CA ASN A 324 -7.61 -2.24 -23.73
C ASN A 324 -7.42 -3.74 -23.51
N VAL A 325 -8.52 -4.45 -23.31
CA VAL A 325 -8.51 -5.92 -23.16
C VAL A 325 -9.45 -6.52 -24.19
N ASP A 326 -8.93 -7.39 -25.01
CA ASP A 326 -9.69 -8.20 -25.95
C ASP A 326 -9.58 -9.69 -25.60
N ILE A 327 -10.61 -10.47 -25.92
CA ILE A 327 -10.60 -11.92 -25.72
C ILE A 327 -10.47 -12.57 -27.10
N ILE A 328 -9.32 -13.17 -27.36
CA ILE A 328 -9.00 -13.80 -28.64
C ILE A 328 -8.86 -15.31 -28.41
N ASN A 329 -9.73 -16.11 -29.02
CA ASN A 329 -9.74 -17.57 -28.84
C ASN A 329 -9.80 -18.01 -27.35
N GLY A 330 -10.47 -17.23 -26.51
CA GLY A 330 -10.62 -17.50 -25.08
C GLY A 330 -9.46 -17.01 -24.21
N SER A 331 -8.37 -16.50 -24.78
CA SER A 331 -7.24 -15.92 -24.05
C SER A 331 -7.31 -14.40 -24.02
N PRO A 332 -6.97 -13.75 -22.90
CA PRO A 332 -6.88 -12.29 -22.82
C PRO A 332 -5.73 -11.76 -23.69
N PHE A 333 -6.00 -10.72 -24.44
CA PHE A 333 -5.02 -9.92 -25.16
C PHE A 333 -5.09 -8.49 -24.62
N ILE A 334 -4.04 -8.05 -23.93
CA ILE A 334 -4.02 -6.83 -23.15
C ILE A 334 -3.05 -5.84 -23.78
N THR A 335 -3.56 -4.68 -24.20
CA THR A 335 -2.75 -3.58 -24.70
C THR A 335 -2.65 -2.49 -23.63
N VAL A 336 -1.42 -2.03 -23.38
CA VAL A 336 -1.13 -0.97 -22.40
C VAL A 336 -0.32 0.13 -23.10
N ASP A 337 -0.90 1.34 -23.19
CA ASP A 337 -0.20 2.54 -23.66
C ASP A 337 0.17 3.41 -22.45
N LEU A 338 1.45 3.63 -22.22
CA LEU A 338 1.99 4.50 -21.16
C LEU A 338 2.49 5.82 -21.77
N PHE A 339 2.16 6.94 -21.11
CA PHE A 339 2.57 8.28 -21.51
C PHE A 339 3.35 8.94 -20.37
N ILE A 340 4.61 9.23 -20.61
CA ILE A 340 5.56 9.73 -19.62
C ILE A 340 6.15 11.06 -20.10
N GLU A 341 6.12 12.05 -19.22
CA GLU A 341 6.86 13.30 -19.39
C GLU A 341 8.03 13.27 -18.39
N ALA A 342 9.24 13.52 -18.89
CA ALA A 342 10.45 13.39 -18.12
C ALA A 342 11.34 14.62 -18.24
N HIS A 343 12.08 14.90 -17.16
CA HIS A 343 13.14 15.91 -17.11
C HIS A 343 14.44 15.21 -16.71
N GLY A 344 15.54 15.49 -17.38
CA GLY A 344 16.85 14.93 -17.02
C GLY A 344 17.34 15.45 -15.67
N LEU A 345 17.78 14.56 -14.78
CA LEU A 345 18.38 14.90 -13.48
C LEU A 345 19.89 14.76 -13.49
N THR A 346 20.39 13.61 -13.94
CA THR A 346 21.80 13.29 -13.98
C THR A 346 22.23 13.15 -15.43
N LEU A 347 23.06 14.06 -15.89
CA LEU A 347 23.50 14.13 -17.28
C LEU A 347 25.03 14.09 -17.34
N ASP A 348 25.55 13.36 -18.32
CA ASP A 348 26.99 13.35 -18.58
C ASP A 348 27.42 14.71 -19.16
N ASN A 349 28.35 15.40 -18.50
CA ASN A 349 28.83 16.72 -18.91
C ASN A 349 29.51 16.72 -20.30
N ASN A 350 29.82 15.56 -20.86
CA ASN A 350 30.43 15.43 -22.19
C ASN A 350 29.41 15.34 -23.32
N ILE A 351 28.12 15.20 -22.99
CA ILE A 351 27.03 15.02 -23.96
C ILE A 351 26.14 16.29 -23.98
N ASP A 352 25.89 16.79 -25.18
CA ASP A 352 25.00 17.94 -25.35
C ASP A 352 23.51 17.49 -25.39
N TYR A 353 22.88 17.48 -24.22
CA TYR A 353 21.45 17.15 -24.08
C TYR A 353 20.51 18.28 -24.50
N THR A 354 21.02 19.40 -25.02
CA THR A 354 20.20 20.47 -25.58
C THR A 354 19.85 20.24 -27.06
N SER A 355 20.60 19.34 -27.73
CA SER A 355 20.35 19.03 -29.12
C SER A 355 19.10 18.14 -29.28
N VAL A 356 18.30 18.45 -30.31
CA VAL A 356 17.08 17.67 -30.62
C VAL A 356 17.42 16.18 -30.88
N GLU A 357 18.55 15.93 -31.51
CA GLU A 357 19.00 14.60 -31.87
C GLU A 357 19.32 13.76 -30.60
N THR A 358 20.03 14.34 -29.64
CA THR A 358 20.36 13.70 -28.37
C THR A 358 19.09 13.41 -27.54
N ILE A 359 18.16 14.37 -27.47
CA ILE A 359 16.89 14.19 -26.79
C ILE A 359 16.11 13.02 -27.40
N GLN A 360 15.99 12.96 -28.74
CA GLN A 360 15.27 11.87 -29.42
C GLN A 360 15.91 10.50 -29.18
N LEU A 361 17.25 10.42 -29.11
CA LEU A 361 17.94 9.17 -28.77
C LEU A 361 17.66 8.75 -27.34
N LEU A 362 17.65 9.68 -26.38
CA LEU A 362 17.32 9.41 -24.98
C LEU A 362 15.86 8.98 -24.81
N GLU A 363 14.92 9.68 -25.47
CA GLU A 363 13.50 9.29 -25.50
C GLU A 363 13.35 7.86 -26.00
N LYS A 364 14.03 7.52 -27.11
CA LYS A 364 13.97 6.18 -27.70
C LYS A 364 14.58 5.10 -26.82
N SER A 365 15.70 5.42 -26.14
CA SER A 365 16.32 4.51 -25.14
C SER A 365 15.35 4.25 -23.99
N ALA A 366 14.78 5.31 -23.42
CA ALA A 366 13.80 5.22 -22.33
C ALA A 366 12.54 4.43 -22.73
N GLU A 367 11.98 4.70 -23.93
CA GLU A 367 10.83 3.95 -24.46
C GLU A 367 11.11 2.44 -24.57
N ASN A 368 12.24 2.08 -25.19
CA ASN A 368 12.60 0.68 -25.38
C ASN A 368 12.85 -0.04 -24.03
N HIS A 369 13.54 0.62 -23.10
CA HIS A 369 13.80 0.09 -21.77
C HIS A 369 12.49 -0.15 -21.03
N LEU A 370 11.65 0.87 -20.90
CA LEU A 370 10.35 0.76 -20.22
C LEU A 370 9.45 -0.28 -20.85
N LYS A 371 9.40 -0.35 -22.19
CA LYS A 371 8.62 -1.36 -22.89
C LYS A 371 9.07 -2.77 -22.50
N SER A 372 10.37 -3.01 -22.45
CA SER A 372 10.94 -4.31 -22.08
C SER A 372 10.60 -4.66 -20.63
N GLU A 373 10.91 -3.76 -19.69
CA GLU A 373 10.74 -3.98 -18.26
C GLU A 373 9.26 -4.16 -17.88
N VAL A 374 8.39 -3.28 -18.38
CA VAL A 374 6.93 -3.40 -18.13
C VAL A 374 6.37 -4.69 -18.73
N THR A 375 6.83 -5.10 -19.93
CA THR A 375 6.39 -6.36 -20.55
C THR A 375 6.80 -7.55 -19.70
N ASN A 376 8.06 -7.60 -19.26
CA ASN A 376 8.58 -8.66 -18.38
C ASN A 376 7.79 -8.72 -17.06
N PHE A 377 7.55 -7.56 -16.47
CA PHE A 377 6.76 -7.45 -15.24
C PHE A 377 5.32 -7.96 -15.42
N LEU A 378 4.63 -7.59 -16.51
CA LEU A 378 3.29 -8.10 -16.80
C LEU A 378 3.26 -9.62 -16.98
N TYR A 379 4.28 -10.19 -17.63
CA TYR A 379 4.41 -11.64 -17.73
C TYR A 379 4.71 -12.31 -16.39
N LYS A 380 5.52 -11.70 -15.50
CA LYS A 380 5.73 -12.19 -14.14
C LYS A 380 4.38 -12.26 -13.39
N THR A 381 3.58 -11.19 -13.41
CA THR A 381 2.29 -11.19 -12.72
C THR A 381 1.31 -12.22 -13.25
N SER A 382 1.32 -12.49 -14.55
CA SER A 382 0.42 -13.47 -15.16
C SER A 382 0.91 -14.90 -15.06
N LYS A 383 2.19 -15.16 -15.35
CA LYS A 383 2.74 -16.53 -15.45
C LYS A 383 3.18 -17.08 -14.12
N ASP A 384 3.90 -16.27 -13.33
CA ASP A 384 4.52 -16.74 -12.10
C ASP A 384 3.58 -16.56 -10.92
N LEU A 385 2.90 -15.41 -10.83
CA LEU A 385 2.03 -15.07 -9.71
C LEU A 385 0.55 -15.41 -9.98
N ASN A 386 0.14 -15.51 -11.24
CA ASN A 386 -1.25 -15.65 -11.65
C ASN A 386 -2.20 -14.66 -10.93
N SER A 387 -1.80 -13.40 -10.88
CA SER A 387 -2.48 -12.37 -10.10
C SER A 387 -2.68 -11.09 -10.90
N ASP A 388 -3.93 -10.77 -11.21
CA ASP A 388 -4.31 -9.51 -11.89
C ASP A 388 -4.44 -8.36 -10.86
N ILE A 389 -3.30 -7.86 -10.40
CA ILE A 389 -3.23 -6.71 -9.48
C ILE A 389 -3.50 -5.36 -10.18
N PHE A 390 -3.61 -5.34 -11.50
CA PHE A 390 -3.92 -4.14 -12.28
C PHE A 390 -5.42 -3.93 -12.45
N GLY A 391 -6.22 -4.98 -12.25
CA GLY A 391 -7.64 -4.97 -12.50
C GLY A 391 -7.98 -4.94 -14.00
N PHE A 392 -7.19 -5.59 -14.83
CA PHE A 392 -7.50 -5.77 -16.26
C PHE A 392 -8.83 -6.47 -16.47
N GLY A 393 -9.23 -7.31 -15.51
CA GLY A 393 -10.56 -7.93 -15.49
C GLY A 393 -11.72 -6.93 -15.53
N LYS A 394 -11.55 -5.70 -15.01
CA LYS A 394 -12.55 -4.62 -15.12
C LYS A 394 -12.82 -4.27 -16.58
N TYR A 395 -11.79 -4.23 -17.39
CA TYR A 395 -11.89 -3.94 -18.84
C TYR A 395 -12.42 -5.15 -19.61
N ALA A 396 -12.00 -6.37 -19.21
CA ALA A 396 -12.47 -7.62 -19.81
C ALA A 396 -13.97 -7.87 -19.56
N LEU A 397 -14.48 -7.46 -18.38
CA LEU A 397 -15.89 -7.64 -17.99
C LEU A 397 -16.86 -7.10 -19.04
N HIS A 398 -16.54 -5.97 -19.67
CA HIS A 398 -17.37 -5.35 -20.70
C HIS A 398 -17.46 -6.16 -22.03
N LYS A 399 -16.64 -7.18 -22.20
CA LYS A 399 -16.68 -8.08 -23.37
C LYS A 399 -17.68 -9.23 -23.22
N TYR A 400 -18.22 -9.44 -22.02
CA TYR A 400 -19.19 -10.49 -21.70
C TYR A 400 -20.60 -9.91 -21.65
N LEU A 401 -21.57 -10.63 -22.23
CA LEU A 401 -22.95 -10.16 -22.33
C LEU A 401 -23.71 -10.34 -21.01
N THR A 402 -23.37 -11.35 -20.24
CA THR A 402 -24.03 -11.68 -18.98
C THR A 402 -23.02 -11.92 -17.87
N TRP A 403 -23.47 -11.74 -16.62
CA TRP A 403 -22.66 -12.06 -15.44
C TRP A 403 -22.31 -13.55 -15.38
N ASP A 404 -23.19 -14.43 -15.82
CA ASP A 404 -22.93 -15.87 -15.88
C ASP A 404 -21.80 -16.23 -16.86
N ASP A 405 -21.71 -15.51 -17.98
CA ASP A 405 -20.62 -15.70 -18.94
C ASP A 405 -19.28 -15.23 -18.37
N TRP A 406 -19.30 -14.10 -17.61
CA TRP A 406 -18.14 -13.62 -16.87
C TRP A 406 -17.64 -14.67 -15.85
N ILE A 407 -18.54 -15.17 -15.00
CA ILE A 407 -18.16 -16.18 -13.99
C ILE A 407 -17.63 -17.46 -14.66
N LYS A 408 -18.21 -17.89 -15.76
CA LYS A 408 -17.72 -19.06 -16.52
C LYS A 408 -16.35 -18.83 -17.17
N SER A 409 -15.99 -17.58 -17.47
CA SER A 409 -14.67 -17.26 -18.04
C SER A 409 -13.53 -17.52 -17.06
N ASN A 410 -13.85 -17.58 -15.75
CA ASN A 410 -12.92 -17.78 -14.65
C ASN A 410 -11.66 -16.91 -14.80
N TRP A 411 -11.88 -15.58 -14.82
CA TRP A 411 -10.86 -14.59 -15.13
C TRP A 411 -9.57 -14.80 -14.33
N ASN A 412 -9.67 -15.01 -13.01
CA ASN A 412 -8.51 -15.15 -12.14
C ASN A 412 -7.59 -16.30 -12.59
N GLU A 413 -8.17 -17.43 -12.99
CA GLU A 413 -7.41 -18.56 -13.53
C GLU A 413 -6.99 -18.38 -14.99
N ASN A 414 -7.77 -17.61 -15.77
CA ASN A 414 -7.48 -17.40 -17.19
C ASN A 414 -6.43 -16.30 -17.41
N TYR A 415 -6.19 -15.43 -16.43
CA TYR A 415 -5.20 -14.36 -16.51
C TYR A 415 -3.80 -14.87 -16.84
N LYS A 416 -3.41 -16.05 -16.37
CA LYS A 416 -2.14 -16.70 -16.73
C LYS A 416 -1.97 -16.95 -18.24
N ASN A 417 -3.06 -16.96 -19.01
CA ASN A 417 -3.03 -17.16 -20.45
C ASN A 417 -2.97 -15.84 -21.23
N SER A 418 -2.76 -14.72 -20.54
CA SER A 418 -2.71 -13.40 -21.15
C SER A 418 -1.49 -13.22 -22.06
N PHE A 419 -1.72 -12.43 -23.12
CA PHE A 419 -0.70 -11.86 -23.98
C PHE A 419 -0.70 -10.35 -23.80
N PHE A 420 0.48 -9.74 -23.82
CA PHE A 420 0.65 -8.31 -23.57
C PHE A 420 1.29 -7.62 -24.77
N ASP A 421 0.74 -6.45 -25.12
CA ASP A 421 1.32 -5.52 -26.09
C ASP A 421 1.47 -4.17 -25.40
N VAL A 422 2.71 -3.78 -25.13
CA VAL A 422 3.05 -2.57 -24.39
C VAL A 422 3.59 -1.51 -25.35
N HIS A 423 3.02 -0.32 -25.28
CA HIS A 423 3.49 0.86 -25.97
C HIS A 423 3.86 1.95 -24.96
N THR A 424 5.06 2.48 -25.10
CA THR A 424 5.59 3.51 -24.22
C THR A 424 5.89 4.77 -25.04
N HIS A 425 5.43 5.90 -24.55
CA HIS A 425 5.65 7.22 -25.16
C HIS A 425 6.33 8.10 -24.12
N VAL A 426 7.61 8.36 -24.33
CA VAL A 426 8.41 9.19 -23.44
C VAL A 426 8.69 10.52 -24.15
N THR A 427 8.40 11.63 -23.48
CA THR A 427 8.76 12.96 -23.93
C THR A 427 9.68 13.59 -22.92
N VAL A 428 10.91 13.91 -23.33
CA VAL A 428 11.89 14.60 -22.50
C VAL A 428 11.77 16.10 -22.74
N VAL A 429 11.41 16.82 -21.68
CA VAL A 429 11.28 18.28 -21.73
C VAL A 429 12.64 18.89 -21.37
N SER A 430 13.24 19.61 -22.30
CA SER A 430 14.46 20.40 -22.03
C SER A 430 14.07 21.64 -21.23
N GLY A 431 14.37 21.65 -19.93
CA GLY A 431 14.28 22.87 -19.11
C GLY A 431 15.47 23.80 -19.37
N SER A 432 15.29 25.09 -19.10
CA SER A 432 16.35 26.12 -19.16
C SER A 432 17.53 25.88 -18.18
N GLU A 433 17.49 24.81 -17.40
CA GLU A 433 18.56 24.40 -16.49
C GLU A 433 19.65 23.56 -17.16
N PHE A 434 19.47 23.17 -18.44
CA PHE A 434 20.51 22.53 -19.26
C PHE A 434 21.53 23.51 -19.84
N ASP A 435 21.51 24.77 -19.41
CA ASP A 435 22.50 25.75 -19.83
C ASP A 435 23.87 25.36 -19.27
N LYS A 436 24.84 25.16 -20.17
CA LYS A 436 26.21 24.86 -19.84
C LYS A 436 26.71 25.82 -18.78
N SER A 437 27.08 25.30 -17.61
CA SER A 437 28.00 26.06 -16.74
C SER A 437 29.25 26.39 -17.53
N PRO A 438 29.68 27.65 -17.54
CA PRO A 438 30.81 28.11 -18.31
C PRO A 438 32.14 27.49 -17.88
#